data_518e76b0637b8e57ddda5b3360671ce3
#
_entry.id   518e76b0637b8e57ddda5b3360671ce3
#
_cell.length_a   1.000
_cell.length_b   1.000
_cell.length_c   1.000
_cell.angle_alpha   90.00
_cell.angle_beta   90.00
_cell.angle_gamma   90.00
#
_symmetry.space_group_name_H-M   'P 1'
#
loop_
_entity.id
_entity.type
_entity.pdbx_description
1 polymer ?
#
loop_
_entity_poly.entity_id
_entity_poly.type
_entity_poly.pdbx_seq_one_letter_code
_entity_poly.pdbx_strand_id
1 'polypeptide(L)'
;MKRWLATVLIVTSFAGCAPAGPSQSSSSVAATTDAGGRHPWTIPHQLRYATAEDIAGLNPHLVQQNVVSYMSSLTMAWLVKYDHDNRPIPELVTVVPTQQNGGISADGKTITWHLRHGVKWSDGAPFDADDVVFSTKTVLNPANNEVSRDGWDLITKIDEPDKYTVIYHLRKPYAAYVPNFFGSAGANPCVLPKHLLATLPNINNAPYNALPVGIGPFKYASWKRADSVELVPNPLYFRGQPKLQRIVFKIIPDRNTVTTQLQTHEIDLWTPVAAAYYDRVRAIPGVTALRQPSYFFSHMDFQNQHPGVSDPRVRQALRFAIDRRQLIEKVRHGLGIIQDTPISPKNPAFDPHIPTVPFDLARANALLDQAGWSRGPDGIRAKGGHKLVFDFATSSGTPDNDTIIELIRANWQKIGVGISVQHYPAALLFAPYASGGIVLGGKWDIIIFQWGGDVIGDLKNLFACTSFPPNGQNDPRYCNPQVDVAMAHFQALYSVKARQPYDDIVQQHLYTDVPDAIMWINEDIYAYNTDLTGFHPNQVTPFDDFMNVDI
;
A
#
# COMPACT_ATOMS: atom_id res chain seq x y z
N MET A 1 -13.54 -32.64 64.49
CA MET A 1 -14.48 -32.36 65.58
C MET A 1 -15.61 -31.52 64.99
N LYS A 2 -16.76 -32.13 64.91
CA LYS A 2 -18.11 -31.75 65.41
C LYS A 2 -18.52 -30.33 65.01
N ARG A 3 -19.52 -30.23 64.10
CA ARG A 3 -21.00 -30.11 64.29
C ARG A 3 -21.42 -28.63 64.36
N TRP A 4 -22.48 -28.05 63.79
CA TRP A 4 -23.89 -28.49 63.63
C TRP A 4 -24.61 -27.66 62.55
N LEU A 5 -25.65 -28.29 61.96
CA LEU A 5 -26.73 -27.81 61.13
C LEU A 5 -27.69 -26.82 61.81
N ALA A 6 -28.35 -25.99 61.05
CA ALA A 6 -29.76 -25.64 61.32
C ALA A 6 -30.49 -25.30 60.00
N THR A 7 -31.43 -26.13 59.65
CA THR A 7 -32.46 -26.03 58.61
C THR A 7 -33.65 -25.25 59.16
N VAL A 8 -34.23 -24.30 58.43
CA VAL A 8 -35.62 -23.85 58.65
C VAL A 8 -36.33 -23.81 57.31
N LEU A 9 -37.33 -24.67 57.19
CA LEU A 9 -38.36 -24.73 56.14
C LEU A 9 -39.52 -23.85 56.58
N ILE A 10 -40.06 -23.00 55.70
CA ILE A 10 -41.44 -22.49 55.80
C ILE A 10 -42.06 -22.54 54.40
N VAL A 11 -43.20 -23.28 54.32
CA VAL A 11 -44.08 -23.46 53.17
C VAL A 11 -45.30 -22.57 53.34
N THR A 12 -45.80 -22.00 52.26
CA THR A 12 -47.20 -21.68 51.89
C THR A 12 -47.24 -20.48 50.98
N SER A 13 -48.03 -20.28 49.94
CA SER A 13 -49.20 -20.91 49.37
C SER A 13 -49.42 -20.38 47.96
N PHE A 14 -50.02 -21.12 47.09
CA PHE A 14 -50.39 -20.81 45.72
C PHE A 14 -51.43 -19.68 45.60
N ALA A 15 -51.23 -18.76 44.62
CA ALA A 15 -52.30 -18.13 43.88
C ALA A 15 -51.87 -17.96 42.42
N GLY A 16 -52.54 -18.63 41.48
CA GLY A 16 -52.21 -18.58 40.08
C GLY A 16 -52.74 -17.34 39.38
N CYS A 17 -51.98 -16.84 38.40
CA CYS A 17 -52.46 -16.02 37.29
C CYS A 17 -51.70 -16.39 36.04
N ALA A 18 -52.40 -16.49 34.92
CA ALA A 18 -51.93 -16.94 33.59
C ALA A 18 -50.86 -16.06 32.96
N PRO A 19 -50.03 -16.61 32.03
CA PRO A 19 -48.91 -15.88 31.47
C PRO A 19 -49.36 -14.94 30.34
N ALA A 20 -48.99 -13.65 30.45
CA ALA A 20 -48.93 -12.73 29.31
C ALA A 20 -47.56 -12.90 28.62
N GLY A 21 -47.59 -13.20 27.32
CA GLY A 21 -46.39 -13.36 26.53
C GLY A 21 -45.53 -12.09 26.45
N PRO A 22 -44.20 -12.22 26.31
CA PRO A 22 -43.33 -11.05 26.18
C PRO A 22 -43.46 -10.46 24.78
N SER A 23 -44.04 -9.27 24.71
CA SER A 23 -43.85 -8.39 23.55
C SER A 23 -42.35 -7.96 23.50
N GLN A 24 -41.61 -8.53 22.57
CA GLN A 24 -40.29 -7.98 22.21
C GLN A 24 -40.50 -6.64 21.53
N SER A 25 -40.41 -5.55 22.27
CA SER A 25 -40.14 -4.25 21.72
C SER A 25 -38.65 -4.20 21.39
N SER A 26 -38.32 -4.43 20.12
CA SER A 26 -37.01 -4.01 19.55
C SER A 26 -36.98 -2.49 19.61
N SER A 27 -36.49 -1.94 20.70
CA SER A 27 -36.07 -0.54 20.75
C SER A 27 -34.81 -0.40 19.87
N SER A 28 -35.00 -0.05 18.60
CA SER A 28 -33.93 0.61 17.84
C SER A 28 -33.58 1.88 18.61
N VAL A 29 -32.42 1.89 19.26
CA VAL A 29 -31.85 3.12 19.79
C VAL A 29 -31.53 3.98 18.57
N ALA A 30 -32.44 4.86 18.22
CA ALA A 30 -32.18 5.92 17.26
C ALA A 30 -31.04 6.77 17.85
N ALA A 31 -29.90 6.84 17.18
CA ALA A 31 -28.82 7.74 17.57
C ALA A 31 -29.39 9.17 17.54
N THR A 32 -29.41 9.83 18.69
CA THR A 32 -29.80 11.25 18.79
C THR A 32 -28.67 12.08 18.16
N THR A 33 -28.97 12.88 17.15
CA THR A 33 -28.06 13.88 16.59
C THR A 33 -28.18 15.18 17.37
N ASP A 34 -27.09 15.98 17.40
CA ASP A 34 -27.12 17.34 17.95
C ASP A 34 -27.90 18.31 17.05
N ALA A 35 -28.00 19.61 17.45
CA ALA A 35 -28.69 20.64 16.67
C ALA A 35 -28.04 20.90 15.27
N GLY A 36 -26.84 20.40 15.01
CA GLY A 36 -26.14 20.44 13.73
C GLY A 36 -26.25 19.15 12.90
N GLY A 37 -27.00 18.14 13.39
CA GLY A 37 -27.16 16.85 12.73
C GLY A 37 -26.02 15.85 12.99
N ARG A 38 -25.04 16.18 13.84
CA ARG A 38 -23.92 15.31 14.24
C ARG A 38 -24.31 14.38 15.39
N HIS A 39 -23.57 13.28 15.53
CA HIS A 39 -23.70 12.40 16.69
C HIS A 39 -23.18 13.10 17.98
N PRO A 40 -23.77 12.81 19.16
CA PRO A 40 -23.39 13.45 20.42
C PRO A 40 -21.93 13.21 20.85
N TRP A 41 -21.29 12.15 20.33
CA TRP A 41 -19.89 11.80 20.61
C TRP A 41 -18.88 12.46 19.65
N THR A 42 -19.36 13.07 18.57
CA THR A 42 -18.50 13.76 17.61
C THR A 42 -18.02 15.08 18.17
N ILE A 43 -16.72 15.30 18.15
CA ILE A 43 -16.10 16.57 18.54
C ILE A 43 -15.95 17.41 17.28
N PRO A 44 -16.73 18.51 17.11
CA PRO A 44 -16.68 19.30 15.88
C PRO A 44 -15.27 19.79 15.56
N HIS A 45 -14.89 19.69 14.28
CA HIS A 45 -13.61 20.15 13.74
C HIS A 45 -12.36 19.46 14.34
N GLN A 46 -12.54 18.34 15.06
CA GLN A 46 -11.44 17.56 15.59
C GLN A 46 -11.51 16.11 15.12
N LEU A 47 -10.48 15.65 14.41
CA LEU A 47 -10.34 14.25 13.97
C LEU A 47 -9.41 13.48 14.92
N ARG A 48 -9.90 12.35 15.46
CA ARG A 48 -9.14 11.40 16.26
C ARG A 48 -8.84 10.17 15.41
N TYR A 49 -7.62 10.09 14.91
CA TYR A 49 -7.14 8.96 14.11
C TYR A 49 -6.43 7.93 14.99
N ALA A 50 -6.62 6.65 14.76
CA ALA A 50 -5.89 5.58 15.42
C ALA A 50 -4.93 4.87 14.47
N THR A 51 -3.70 4.61 14.93
CA THR A 51 -2.72 3.74 14.29
C THR A 51 -2.26 2.65 15.25
N ALA A 52 -2.06 1.43 14.73
CA ALA A 52 -1.40 0.36 15.47
C ALA A 52 0.13 0.40 15.33
N GLU A 53 0.67 1.28 14.49
CA GLU A 53 2.09 1.43 14.26
C GLU A 53 2.70 2.39 15.29
N ASP A 54 3.81 1.99 15.95
CA ASP A 54 4.64 2.95 16.68
C ASP A 54 5.43 3.82 15.69
N ILE A 55 5.53 5.11 15.97
CA ILE A 55 6.08 6.10 15.04
C ILE A 55 7.59 6.22 15.28
N ALA A 56 8.38 5.72 14.32
CA ALA A 56 9.85 5.73 14.39
C ALA A 56 10.45 7.14 14.24
N GLY A 57 9.80 8.00 13.45
CA GLY A 57 10.22 9.38 13.17
C GLY A 57 9.18 10.14 12.37
N LEU A 58 9.32 11.45 12.21
CA LEU A 58 8.37 12.29 11.49
C LEU A 58 8.90 12.81 10.14
N ASN A 59 10.19 12.56 9.82
CA ASN A 59 10.77 12.96 8.55
C ASN A 59 10.59 11.86 7.49
N PRO A 60 9.79 12.08 6.42
CA PRO A 60 9.51 11.06 5.40
C PRO A 60 10.73 10.70 4.54
N HIS A 61 11.79 11.50 4.53
CA HIS A 61 13.06 11.14 3.89
C HIS A 61 13.78 9.97 4.58
N LEU A 62 13.53 9.76 5.88
CA LEU A 62 14.28 8.83 6.72
C LEU A 62 13.43 7.66 7.24
N VAL A 63 12.10 7.75 7.13
CA VAL A 63 11.18 6.77 7.72
C VAL A 63 10.12 6.35 6.72
N GLN A 64 10.08 5.05 6.43
CA GLN A 64 9.10 4.43 5.54
C GLN A 64 8.01 3.70 6.37
N GLN A 65 7.00 4.46 6.80
CA GLN A 65 5.83 3.94 7.51
C GLN A 65 4.56 4.57 6.95
N ASN A 66 3.46 3.82 6.86
CA ASN A 66 2.18 4.35 6.35
C ASN A 66 1.69 5.55 7.16
N VAL A 67 1.73 5.45 8.49
CA VAL A 67 1.30 6.55 9.37
C VAL A 67 2.14 7.82 9.18
N VAL A 68 3.44 7.69 8.89
CA VAL A 68 4.32 8.83 8.59
C VAL A 68 3.97 9.44 7.24
N SER A 69 3.71 8.63 6.21
CA SER A 69 3.22 9.12 4.91
C SER A 69 1.90 9.88 5.05
N TYR A 70 0.95 9.40 5.88
CA TYR A 70 -0.32 10.07 6.13
C TYR A 70 -0.13 11.44 6.82
N MET A 71 0.70 11.50 7.86
CA MET A 71 1.01 12.78 8.52
C MET A 71 1.76 13.74 7.59
N SER A 72 2.69 13.21 6.79
CA SER A 72 3.47 14.01 5.86
C SER A 72 2.60 14.63 4.76
N SER A 73 1.61 13.90 4.22
CA SER A 73 0.69 14.46 3.23
C SER A 73 -0.14 15.64 3.76
N LEU A 74 -0.30 15.74 5.09
CA LEU A 74 -0.97 16.84 5.77
C LEU A 74 -0.03 18.00 6.11
N THR A 75 1.26 17.71 6.37
CA THR A 75 2.18 18.70 6.96
C THR A 75 3.30 19.14 6.03
N MET A 76 3.72 18.28 5.09
CA MET A 76 4.77 18.57 4.11
C MET A 76 4.17 19.08 2.81
N ALA A 77 5.01 19.31 1.81
CA ALA A 77 4.57 19.59 0.44
C ALA A 77 5.52 18.99 -0.59
N TRP A 78 4.94 18.72 -1.75
CA TRP A 78 5.60 18.19 -2.94
C TRP A 78 5.41 19.15 -4.11
N LEU A 79 6.13 18.96 -5.18
CA LEU A 79 5.88 19.70 -6.41
C LEU A 79 4.52 19.33 -7.00
N VAL A 80 4.16 18.05 -6.93
CA VAL A 80 2.92 17.47 -7.49
C VAL A 80 2.25 16.60 -6.43
N LYS A 81 0.94 16.68 -6.33
CA LYS A 81 0.08 15.77 -5.56
C LYS A 81 -0.82 14.94 -6.47
N TYR A 82 -1.65 14.08 -5.89
CA TYR A 82 -2.62 13.27 -6.62
C TYR A 82 -4.04 13.54 -6.10
N ASP A 83 -5.01 13.62 -7.03
CA ASP A 83 -6.42 13.71 -6.67
C ASP A 83 -7.00 12.32 -6.28
N HIS A 84 -8.28 12.27 -5.94
CA HIS A 84 -8.98 11.03 -5.56
C HIS A 84 -9.05 9.98 -6.69
N ASP A 85 -8.85 10.38 -7.95
CA ASP A 85 -8.74 9.48 -9.10
C ASP A 85 -7.28 9.10 -9.43
N ASN A 86 -6.34 9.40 -8.54
CA ASN A 86 -4.90 9.21 -8.72
C ASN A 86 -4.30 10.00 -9.91
N ARG A 87 -4.91 11.13 -10.29
CA ARG A 87 -4.36 12.01 -11.32
C ARG A 87 -3.39 13.02 -10.71
N PRO A 88 -2.23 13.27 -11.34
CA PRO A 88 -1.29 14.26 -10.84
C PRO A 88 -1.88 15.68 -10.94
N ILE A 89 -1.85 16.39 -9.83
CA ILE A 89 -2.30 17.80 -9.71
C ILE A 89 -1.16 18.68 -9.20
N PRO A 90 -1.07 19.95 -9.64
CA PRO A 90 -0.01 20.85 -9.21
C PRO A 90 -0.17 21.26 -7.74
N GLU A 91 0.91 21.09 -6.93
CA GLU A 91 0.95 21.55 -5.53
C GLU A 91 1.87 22.76 -5.38
N LEU A 92 3.19 22.58 -5.29
CA LEU A 92 4.14 23.71 -5.25
C LEU A 92 4.49 24.26 -6.63
N VAL A 93 4.17 23.53 -7.70
CA VAL A 93 4.28 24.05 -9.08
C VAL A 93 2.98 24.71 -9.53
N THR A 94 3.06 25.55 -10.54
CA THR A 94 1.88 26.19 -11.16
C THR A 94 1.16 25.27 -12.13
N VAL A 95 1.89 24.34 -12.75
CA VAL A 95 1.38 23.35 -13.71
C VAL A 95 2.26 22.09 -13.64
N VAL A 96 1.69 20.91 -13.81
CA VAL A 96 2.47 19.66 -13.97
C VAL A 96 3.19 19.72 -15.32
N PRO A 97 4.52 19.57 -15.39
CA PRO A 97 5.25 19.62 -16.66
C PRO A 97 4.84 18.46 -17.58
N THR A 98 4.62 18.76 -18.85
CA THR A 98 4.37 17.76 -19.91
C THR A 98 5.08 18.18 -21.19
N GLN A 99 5.19 17.27 -22.16
CA GLN A 99 5.69 17.63 -23.48
C GLN A 99 4.73 18.59 -24.21
N GLN A 100 3.43 18.46 -23.96
CA GLN A 100 2.40 19.29 -24.60
C GLN A 100 2.43 20.75 -24.14
N ASN A 101 2.74 21.01 -22.86
CA ASN A 101 2.84 22.38 -22.33
C ASN A 101 4.27 22.93 -22.38
N GLY A 102 5.22 22.21 -22.97
CA GLY A 102 6.63 22.61 -23.08
C GLY A 102 7.43 22.47 -21.79
N GLY A 103 6.83 21.98 -20.70
CA GLY A 103 7.50 21.71 -19.43
C GLY A 103 8.47 20.52 -19.52
N ILE A 104 8.30 19.65 -20.52
CA ILE A 104 9.26 18.60 -20.88
C ILE A 104 9.71 18.82 -22.32
N SER A 105 11.02 18.76 -22.57
CA SER A 105 11.59 18.89 -23.91
C SER A 105 11.12 17.78 -24.86
N ALA A 106 11.18 18.02 -26.15
CA ALA A 106 10.76 17.06 -27.18
C ALA A 106 11.54 15.71 -27.09
N ASP A 107 12.83 15.78 -26.73
CA ASP A 107 13.68 14.60 -26.51
C ASP A 107 13.50 13.95 -25.12
N GLY A 108 12.62 14.52 -24.28
CA GLY A 108 12.29 14.02 -22.95
C GLY A 108 13.41 14.14 -21.92
N LYS A 109 14.50 14.90 -22.22
CA LYS A 109 15.67 14.96 -21.33
C LYS A 109 15.76 16.21 -20.47
N THR A 110 14.82 17.13 -20.65
CA THR A 110 14.76 18.36 -19.83
C THR A 110 13.38 18.48 -19.23
N ILE A 111 13.30 18.68 -17.91
CA ILE A 111 12.05 18.91 -17.17
C ILE A 111 12.15 20.26 -16.50
N THR A 112 11.23 21.17 -16.80
CA THR A 112 11.15 22.51 -16.22
C THR A 112 9.99 22.57 -15.23
N TRP A 113 10.31 22.88 -13.99
CA TRP A 113 9.39 23.08 -12.89
C TRP A 113 9.17 24.59 -12.68
N HIS A 114 7.94 25.06 -12.87
CA HIS A 114 7.55 26.45 -12.58
C HIS A 114 6.86 26.49 -11.21
N LEU A 115 7.52 27.11 -10.23
CA LEU A 115 7.08 27.14 -8.84
C LEU A 115 6.04 28.24 -8.59
N ARG A 116 5.20 28.04 -7.59
CA ARG A 116 4.24 29.06 -7.12
C ARG A 116 4.98 30.18 -6.41
N HIS A 117 4.49 31.41 -6.63
CA HIS A 117 4.97 32.60 -5.94
C HIS A 117 4.27 32.78 -4.60
N GLY A 118 4.96 33.41 -3.63
CA GLY A 118 4.38 33.82 -2.35
C GLY A 118 4.09 32.69 -1.36
N VAL A 119 4.55 31.46 -1.64
CA VAL A 119 4.44 30.32 -0.74
C VAL A 119 5.40 30.51 0.45
N LYS A 120 4.95 30.09 1.65
CA LYS A 120 5.74 30.17 2.89
C LYS A 120 5.78 28.85 3.60
N TRP A 121 6.89 28.56 4.23
CA TRP A 121 7.01 27.54 5.25
C TRP A 121 6.15 27.86 6.47
N SER A 122 5.79 26.87 7.27
CA SER A 122 4.94 27.05 8.46
C SER A 122 5.58 27.86 9.60
N ASP A 123 6.88 28.13 9.51
CA ASP A 123 7.63 29.05 10.38
C ASP A 123 7.72 30.50 9.82
N GLY A 124 7.21 30.72 8.61
CA GLY A 124 7.14 32.02 7.94
C GLY A 124 8.26 32.31 6.93
N ALA A 125 9.28 31.47 6.81
CA ALA A 125 10.30 31.61 5.79
C ALA A 125 9.72 31.49 4.38
N PRO A 126 10.23 32.22 3.36
CA PRO A 126 9.77 32.08 1.99
C PRO A 126 10.23 30.75 1.40
N PHE A 127 9.40 30.17 0.53
CA PHE A 127 9.74 29.02 -0.31
C PHE A 127 10.13 29.49 -1.71
N ASP A 128 11.22 28.97 -2.25
CA ASP A 128 11.67 29.27 -3.62
C ASP A 128 12.46 28.07 -4.23
N ALA A 129 13.07 28.29 -5.39
CA ALA A 129 13.83 27.29 -6.14
C ALA A 129 15.04 26.74 -5.38
N ASP A 130 15.65 27.56 -4.53
CA ASP A 130 16.75 27.15 -3.65
C ASP A 130 16.37 25.95 -2.76
N ASP A 131 15.13 25.89 -2.25
CA ASP A 131 14.65 24.77 -1.43
C ASP A 131 14.55 23.47 -2.25
N VAL A 132 14.05 23.56 -3.49
CA VAL A 132 13.94 22.40 -4.40
C VAL A 132 15.32 21.88 -4.81
N VAL A 133 16.24 22.78 -5.15
CA VAL A 133 17.62 22.43 -5.49
C VAL A 133 18.34 21.82 -4.29
N PHE A 134 18.16 22.40 -3.09
CA PHE A 134 18.70 21.86 -1.85
C PHE A 134 18.17 20.45 -1.57
N SER A 135 16.86 20.24 -1.69
CA SER A 135 16.21 18.94 -1.46
C SER A 135 16.73 17.89 -2.45
N THR A 136 16.87 18.25 -3.73
CA THR A 136 17.45 17.38 -4.75
C THR A 136 18.87 16.94 -4.38
N LYS A 137 19.72 17.90 -3.97
CA LYS A 137 21.09 17.61 -3.51
C LYS A 137 21.11 16.75 -2.25
N THR A 138 20.13 16.93 -1.36
CA THR A 138 19.97 16.12 -0.14
C THR A 138 19.66 14.66 -0.48
N VAL A 139 18.75 14.40 -1.42
CA VAL A 139 18.45 13.03 -1.89
C VAL A 139 19.68 12.41 -2.56
N LEU A 140 20.40 13.16 -3.38
CA LEU A 140 21.59 12.68 -4.08
C LEU A 140 22.81 12.46 -3.16
N ASN A 141 22.82 13.05 -1.97
CA ASN A 141 23.94 12.91 -1.04
C ASN A 141 23.95 11.52 -0.39
N PRO A 142 24.96 10.67 -0.65
CA PRO A 142 25.04 9.32 -0.10
C PRO A 142 25.21 9.27 1.44
N ALA A 143 25.55 10.40 2.09
CA ALA A 143 25.64 10.50 3.53
C ALA A 143 24.25 10.55 4.23
N ASN A 144 23.17 10.81 3.49
CA ASN A 144 21.82 10.77 4.00
C ASN A 144 21.23 9.34 3.90
N ASN A 145 20.45 8.93 4.88
CA ASN A 145 19.77 7.64 4.90
C ASN A 145 18.41 7.71 4.18
N GLU A 146 18.43 8.23 2.94
CA GLU A 146 17.20 8.35 2.14
C GLU A 146 16.52 7.01 1.92
N VAL A 147 15.20 7.00 2.01
CA VAL A 147 14.37 5.79 1.86
C VAL A 147 14.43 5.28 0.42
N SER A 148 14.45 6.19 -0.55
CA SER A 148 14.52 5.87 -1.97
C SER A 148 15.32 6.93 -2.76
N ARG A 149 16.07 6.46 -3.74
CA ARG A 149 16.78 7.29 -4.73
C ARG A 149 16.46 6.88 -6.16
N ASP A 150 15.36 6.16 -6.37
CA ASP A 150 15.03 5.67 -7.71
C ASP A 150 14.84 6.82 -8.71
N GLY A 151 15.58 6.75 -9.83
CA GLY A 151 15.58 7.73 -10.90
C GLY A 151 16.39 9.00 -10.64
N TRP A 152 16.75 9.31 -9.39
CA TRP A 152 17.49 10.54 -9.07
C TRP A 152 18.89 10.59 -9.68
N ASP A 153 19.55 9.46 -9.88
CA ASP A 153 20.84 9.32 -10.58
C ASP A 153 20.78 9.70 -12.06
N LEU A 154 19.59 9.81 -12.64
CA LEU A 154 19.38 10.25 -14.00
C LEU A 154 19.59 11.77 -14.16
N ILE A 155 19.48 12.55 -13.08
CA ILE A 155 19.69 14.00 -13.10
C ILE A 155 21.19 14.27 -13.24
N THR A 156 21.59 14.83 -14.37
CA THR A 156 23.00 15.13 -14.68
C THR A 156 23.38 16.58 -14.39
N LYS A 157 22.38 17.47 -14.40
CA LYS A 157 22.56 18.91 -14.15
C LYS A 157 21.23 19.48 -13.64
N ILE A 158 21.34 20.50 -12.77
CA ILE A 158 20.22 21.30 -12.29
C ILE A 158 20.53 22.76 -12.59
N ASP A 159 19.65 23.45 -13.30
CA ASP A 159 19.71 24.88 -13.50
C ASP A 159 18.61 25.57 -12.69
N GLU A 160 18.94 26.75 -12.17
CA GLU A 160 18.05 27.63 -11.41
C GLU A 160 18.18 29.05 -12.02
N PRO A 161 17.47 29.31 -13.13
CA PRO A 161 17.59 30.58 -13.82
C PRO A 161 17.00 31.76 -13.04
N ASP A 162 16.03 31.49 -12.18
CA ASP A 162 15.39 32.44 -11.28
C ASP A 162 14.82 31.75 -10.04
N LYS A 163 14.27 32.53 -9.10
CA LYS A 163 13.71 32.02 -7.81
C LYS A 163 12.51 31.09 -7.93
N TYR A 164 11.91 30.94 -9.10
CA TYR A 164 10.69 30.19 -9.29
C TYR A 164 10.75 29.20 -10.45
N THR A 165 11.96 28.97 -10.96
CA THR A 165 12.18 28.03 -12.06
C THR A 165 13.33 27.08 -11.71
N VAL A 166 13.06 25.77 -11.76
CA VAL A 166 14.07 24.71 -11.62
C VAL A 166 14.05 23.84 -12.87
N ILE A 167 15.22 23.58 -13.45
CA ILE A 167 15.35 22.78 -14.67
C ILE A 167 16.24 21.57 -14.37
N TYR A 168 15.67 20.38 -14.55
CA TYR A 168 16.43 19.13 -14.48
C TYR A 168 16.84 18.69 -15.88
N HIS A 169 18.13 18.39 -16.05
CA HIS A 169 18.67 17.75 -17.24
C HIS A 169 18.92 16.26 -16.94
N LEU A 170 18.28 15.39 -17.71
CA LEU A 170 18.33 13.95 -17.52
C LEU A 170 19.24 13.28 -18.54
N ARG A 171 19.89 12.19 -18.15
CA ARG A 171 20.70 11.34 -19.03
C ARG A 171 19.85 10.67 -20.11
N LYS A 172 18.60 10.33 -19.78
CA LYS A 172 17.59 9.70 -20.65
C LYS A 172 16.19 10.12 -20.23
N PRO A 173 15.16 9.98 -21.09
CA PRO A 173 13.77 10.17 -20.70
C PRO A 173 13.40 9.30 -19.49
N TYR A 174 12.50 9.79 -18.65
CA TYR A 174 12.07 9.09 -17.43
C TYR A 174 10.59 9.33 -17.13
N ALA A 175 9.74 8.36 -17.48
CA ALA A 175 8.28 8.46 -17.33
C ALA A 175 7.81 8.61 -15.87
N ALA A 176 8.55 8.02 -14.91
CA ALA A 176 8.25 8.10 -13.49
C ALA A 176 8.72 9.40 -12.80
N TYR A 177 8.95 10.47 -13.56
CA TYR A 177 9.41 11.75 -13.02
C TYR A 177 8.44 12.38 -12.02
N VAL A 178 7.12 12.25 -12.24
CA VAL A 178 6.11 12.82 -11.33
C VAL A 178 6.14 12.09 -10.00
N PRO A 179 5.96 10.77 -9.91
CA PRO A 179 6.02 10.12 -8.61
C PRO A 179 7.38 10.27 -7.93
N ASN A 180 8.50 10.19 -8.64
CA ASN A 180 9.81 10.08 -8.04
C ASN A 180 10.51 11.42 -7.78
N PHE A 181 10.24 12.47 -8.58
CA PHE A 181 10.83 13.79 -8.38
C PHE A 181 9.89 14.73 -7.62
N PHE A 182 9.78 14.53 -6.31
CA PHE A 182 8.89 15.29 -5.42
C PHE A 182 7.40 15.19 -5.80
N GLY A 183 6.91 13.99 -6.13
CA GLY A 183 5.49 13.68 -6.15
C GLY A 183 5.05 13.03 -4.83
N SER A 184 3.85 13.34 -4.36
CA SER A 184 3.31 12.81 -3.10
C SER A 184 2.86 11.35 -3.23
N ALA A 185 3.75 10.44 -3.63
CA ALA A 185 3.44 9.03 -3.80
C ALA A 185 4.18 8.18 -2.76
N GLY A 186 3.43 7.63 -1.82
CA GLY A 186 4.01 6.74 -0.80
C GLY A 186 5.10 7.41 0.04
N ALA A 187 6.29 6.78 0.11
CA ALA A 187 7.44 7.26 0.88
C ALA A 187 8.41 8.14 0.06
N ASN A 188 7.92 8.84 -0.96
CA ASN A 188 8.78 9.66 -1.80
C ASN A 188 9.21 10.96 -1.11
N PRO A 189 10.43 11.45 -1.40
CA PRO A 189 10.97 12.65 -0.80
C PRO A 189 10.04 13.86 -0.99
N CYS A 190 9.80 14.64 0.06
CA CYS A 190 9.16 15.94 0.00
C CYS A 190 10.20 17.04 -0.19
N VAL A 191 9.76 18.29 -0.47
CA VAL A 191 10.67 19.43 -0.44
C VAL A 191 11.06 19.74 1.01
N LEU A 192 12.35 20.05 1.24
CA LEU A 192 12.94 20.32 2.55
C LEU A 192 13.33 21.80 2.72
N PRO A 193 13.23 22.37 3.93
CA PRO A 193 13.58 23.76 4.21
C PRO A 193 15.09 23.96 4.24
N LYS A 194 15.66 24.54 3.17
CA LYS A 194 17.09 24.87 3.04
C LYS A 194 17.57 25.70 4.25
N HIS A 195 16.78 26.68 4.67
CA HIS A 195 17.15 27.60 5.75
C HIS A 195 17.38 26.93 7.12
N LEU A 196 16.79 25.73 7.34
CA LEU A 196 16.96 24.96 8.59
C LEU A 196 18.03 23.86 8.47
N LEU A 197 18.31 23.37 7.27
CA LEU A 197 19.08 22.15 7.09
C LEU A 197 20.41 22.33 6.35
N ALA A 198 20.61 23.42 5.62
CA ALA A 198 21.77 23.59 4.74
C ALA A 198 23.12 23.65 5.45
N THR A 199 23.14 23.97 6.74
CA THR A 199 24.39 24.02 7.54
C THR A 199 24.79 22.66 8.10
N LEU A 200 23.94 21.64 7.97
CA LEU A 200 24.19 20.30 8.51
C LEU A 200 24.94 19.44 7.49
N PRO A 201 25.83 18.54 7.93
CA PRO A 201 26.55 17.64 7.03
C PRO A 201 25.62 16.56 6.41
N ASN A 202 24.54 16.23 7.10
CA ASN A 202 23.48 15.34 6.66
C ASN A 202 22.22 15.58 7.51
N ILE A 203 21.09 15.02 7.08
CA ILE A 203 19.79 15.20 7.75
C ILE A 203 19.45 14.08 8.75
N ASN A 204 20.28 13.03 8.89
CA ASN A 204 19.94 11.81 9.61
C ASN A 204 19.55 12.04 11.08
N ASN A 205 20.24 12.95 11.76
CA ASN A 205 20.01 13.28 13.17
C ASN A 205 19.68 14.76 13.39
N ALA A 206 19.13 15.43 12.36
CA ALA A 206 18.76 16.82 12.47
C ALA A 206 17.69 17.04 13.56
N PRO A 207 17.78 18.10 14.41
CA PRO A 207 16.71 18.47 15.35
C PRO A 207 15.35 18.66 14.66
N TYR A 208 15.37 19.08 13.40
CA TYR A 208 14.22 19.17 12.50
C TYR A 208 13.36 17.89 12.51
N ASN A 209 13.95 16.69 12.59
CA ASN A 209 13.25 15.41 12.51
C ASN A 209 12.30 15.16 13.68
N ALA A 210 12.40 15.91 14.78
CA ALA A 210 11.53 15.77 15.95
C ALA A 210 10.15 16.41 15.72
N LEU A 211 10.11 17.60 15.10
CA LEU A 211 8.89 18.32 14.69
C LEU A 211 9.17 19.06 13.39
N PRO A 212 9.07 18.39 12.25
CA PRO A 212 9.41 18.98 10.97
C PRO A 212 8.57 20.22 10.61
N VAL A 213 9.22 21.22 10.07
CA VAL A 213 8.59 22.41 9.45
C VAL A 213 8.24 22.06 8.01
N GLY A 214 6.99 22.25 7.62
CA GLY A 214 6.51 21.94 6.27
C GLY A 214 5.70 23.07 5.65
N ILE A 215 5.13 22.83 4.47
CA ILE A 215 4.30 23.77 3.70
C ILE A 215 2.85 23.24 3.58
N GLY A 216 2.50 22.17 4.26
CA GLY A 216 1.18 21.56 4.20
C GLY A 216 0.06 22.38 4.88
N PRO A 217 -1.22 21.96 4.72
CA PRO A 217 -2.37 22.61 5.35
C PRO A 217 -2.36 22.54 6.87
N PHE A 218 -1.64 21.59 7.44
CA PHE A 218 -1.43 21.45 8.90
C PHE A 218 0.07 21.54 9.21
N LYS A 219 0.36 21.75 10.50
CA LYS A 219 1.71 21.69 11.06
C LYS A 219 1.72 20.86 12.33
N TYR A 220 2.84 20.24 12.65
CA TYR A 220 3.04 19.55 13.92
C TYR A 220 2.95 20.51 15.10
N ALA A 221 2.12 20.19 16.07
CA ALA A 221 2.02 20.92 17.34
C ALA A 221 2.77 20.20 18.46
N SER A 222 2.67 18.88 18.54
CA SER A 222 3.37 18.08 19.55
C SER A 222 3.55 16.62 19.11
N TRP A 223 4.55 15.97 19.66
CA TRP A 223 4.75 14.53 19.59
C TRP A 223 5.05 13.96 20.96
N LYS A 224 4.13 13.18 21.51
CA LYS A 224 4.32 12.37 22.70
C LYS A 224 4.63 10.94 22.27
N ARG A 225 5.88 10.53 22.45
CA ARG A 225 6.36 9.19 22.05
C ARG A 225 5.47 8.09 22.62
N ALA A 226 5.18 7.07 21.81
CA ALA A 226 4.31 5.93 22.12
C ALA A 226 2.87 6.29 22.56
N ASP A 227 2.44 7.54 22.41
CA ASP A 227 1.10 8.02 22.76
C ASP A 227 0.40 8.68 21.58
N SER A 228 0.90 9.83 21.12
CA SER A 228 0.20 10.59 20.10
C SER A 228 1.04 11.64 19.39
N VAL A 229 0.63 11.98 18.17
CA VAL A 229 1.07 13.17 17.43
C VAL A 229 -0.12 14.08 17.20
N GLU A 230 0.05 15.36 17.46
CA GLU A 230 -0.98 16.38 17.28
C GLU A 230 -0.62 17.32 16.14
N LEU A 231 -1.59 17.55 15.24
CA LEU A 231 -1.51 18.51 14.15
C LEU A 231 -2.55 19.61 14.34
N VAL A 232 -2.17 20.84 13.98
CA VAL A 232 -3.05 22.02 13.99
C VAL A 232 -2.97 22.73 12.63
N PRO A 233 -3.97 23.54 12.25
CA PRO A 233 -3.93 24.29 10.98
C PRO A 233 -2.64 25.09 10.83
N ASN A 234 -2.13 25.11 9.61
CA ASN A 234 -1.05 26.01 9.21
C ASN A 234 -1.66 27.35 8.69
N PRO A 235 -1.59 28.45 9.43
CA PRO A 235 -2.22 29.72 9.02
C PRO A 235 -1.55 30.33 7.79
N LEU A 236 -0.39 29.84 7.39
CA LEU A 236 0.39 30.34 6.24
C LEU A 236 0.21 29.47 4.99
N TYR A 237 -0.66 28.44 5.05
CA TYR A 237 -0.90 27.58 3.89
C TYR A 237 -1.50 28.35 2.72
N PHE A 238 -0.88 28.26 1.55
CA PHE A 238 -1.15 29.11 0.40
C PHE A 238 -2.52 28.87 -0.28
N ARG A 239 -3.22 27.76 0.04
CA ARG A 239 -4.59 27.49 -0.42
C ARG A 239 -5.67 27.88 0.60
N GLY A 240 -5.30 28.55 1.69
CA GLY A 240 -6.21 28.91 2.77
C GLY A 240 -6.20 27.95 3.95
N GLN A 241 -7.16 28.05 4.85
CA GLN A 241 -7.21 27.23 6.04
C GLN A 241 -8.09 25.98 5.86
N PRO A 242 -7.66 24.81 6.37
CA PRO A 242 -8.50 23.62 6.41
C PRO A 242 -9.67 23.82 7.39
N LYS A 243 -10.73 23.03 7.22
CA LYS A 243 -11.91 23.08 8.11
C LYS A 243 -11.63 22.46 9.48
N LEU A 244 -10.87 21.36 9.52
CA LEU A 244 -10.45 20.75 10.76
C LEU A 244 -9.50 21.69 11.54
N GLN A 245 -9.74 21.82 12.84
CA GLN A 245 -8.94 22.66 13.74
C GLN A 245 -7.90 21.84 14.52
N ARG A 246 -8.05 20.52 14.55
CA ARG A 246 -7.16 19.62 15.26
C ARG A 246 -7.22 18.21 14.66
N ILE A 247 -6.07 17.57 14.50
CA ILE A 247 -5.97 16.14 14.20
C ILE A 247 -5.07 15.50 15.24
N VAL A 248 -5.54 14.42 15.86
CA VAL A 248 -4.78 13.66 16.86
C VAL A 248 -4.55 12.25 16.32
N PHE A 249 -3.31 11.92 16.01
CA PHE A 249 -2.88 10.56 15.68
C PHE A 249 -2.56 9.82 16.98
N LYS A 250 -3.46 8.95 17.41
CA LYS A 250 -3.28 8.11 18.61
C LYS A 250 -2.54 6.83 18.24
N ILE A 251 -1.52 6.47 19.02
CA ILE A 251 -0.77 5.21 18.88
C ILE A 251 -1.42 4.17 19.77
N ILE A 252 -2.07 3.16 19.18
CA ILE A 252 -2.79 2.09 19.88
C ILE A 252 -2.38 0.75 19.29
N PRO A 253 -1.31 0.10 19.81
CA PRO A 253 -0.74 -1.11 19.21
C PRO A 253 -1.70 -2.30 19.13
N ASP A 254 -2.61 -2.44 20.10
CA ASP A 254 -3.58 -3.52 20.12
C ASP A 254 -4.84 -3.18 19.28
N ARG A 255 -5.05 -3.92 18.20
CA ARG A 255 -6.17 -3.71 17.27
C ARG A 255 -7.56 -4.00 17.88
N ASN A 256 -7.66 -4.84 18.93
CA ASN A 256 -8.93 -5.04 19.64
C ASN A 256 -9.27 -3.78 20.43
N THR A 257 -8.27 -3.15 21.05
CA THR A 257 -8.43 -1.86 21.72
C THR A 257 -8.86 -0.77 20.73
N VAL A 258 -8.24 -0.70 19.52
CA VAL A 258 -8.70 0.21 18.45
C VAL A 258 -10.15 -0.05 18.10
N THR A 259 -10.53 -1.32 17.90
CA THR A 259 -11.93 -1.70 17.59
C THR A 259 -12.88 -1.28 18.71
N THR A 260 -12.50 -1.47 19.97
CA THR A 260 -13.32 -1.05 21.14
C THR A 260 -13.47 0.47 21.18
N GLN A 261 -12.39 1.23 20.98
CA GLN A 261 -12.44 2.70 20.97
C GLN A 261 -13.23 3.25 19.77
N LEU A 262 -13.26 2.53 18.65
CA LEU A 262 -14.15 2.85 17.54
C LEU A 262 -15.62 2.60 17.92
N GLN A 263 -15.93 1.51 18.66
CA GLN A 263 -17.27 1.19 19.16
C GLN A 263 -17.75 2.17 20.25
N THR A 264 -16.84 2.67 21.08
CA THR A 264 -17.15 3.68 22.10
C THR A 264 -17.04 5.11 21.58
N HIS A 265 -16.74 5.25 20.28
CA HIS A 265 -16.58 6.54 19.60
C HIS A 265 -15.49 7.45 20.19
N GLU A 266 -14.44 6.85 20.76
CA GLU A 266 -13.24 7.56 21.26
C GLU A 266 -12.24 7.87 20.15
N ILE A 267 -12.39 7.22 18.97
CA ILE A 267 -11.68 7.51 17.73
C ILE A 267 -12.67 7.70 16.58
N ASP A 268 -12.28 8.48 15.57
CA ASP A 268 -13.12 8.87 14.44
C ASP A 268 -12.69 8.21 13.12
N LEU A 269 -11.43 7.80 13.03
CA LEU A 269 -10.87 7.20 11.81
C LEU A 269 -9.80 6.16 12.17
N TRP A 270 -9.93 5.00 11.55
CA TRP A 270 -8.92 3.93 11.58
C TRP A 270 -8.65 3.42 10.17
N THR A 271 -7.38 3.43 9.76
CA THR A 271 -6.89 2.85 8.50
C THR A 271 -5.39 2.56 8.60
N PRO A 272 -4.86 1.51 7.97
CA PRO A 272 -5.59 0.44 7.30
C PRO A 272 -6.25 -0.53 8.31
N VAL A 273 -7.51 -0.89 8.07
CA VAL A 273 -8.18 -1.93 8.86
C VAL A 273 -7.82 -3.29 8.31
N ALA A 274 -7.29 -4.19 9.15
CA ALA A 274 -6.99 -5.55 8.71
C ALA A 274 -8.28 -6.34 8.41
N ALA A 275 -8.22 -7.22 7.40
CA ALA A 275 -9.38 -7.98 6.91
C ALA A 275 -10.18 -8.69 8.02
N ALA A 276 -9.49 -9.30 8.98
CA ALA A 276 -10.10 -10.00 10.12
C ALA A 276 -11.01 -9.11 10.99
N TYR A 277 -10.88 -7.79 10.92
CA TYR A 277 -11.69 -6.84 11.69
C TYR A 277 -12.86 -6.25 10.88
N TYR A 278 -12.91 -6.47 9.58
CA TYR A 278 -13.86 -5.81 8.69
C TYR A 278 -15.31 -6.06 9.10
N ASP A 279 -15.71 -7.30 9.34
CA ASP A 279 -17.08 -7.64 9.73
C ASP A 279 -17.51 -7.01 11.06
N ARG A 280 -16.59 -6.92 12.02
CA ARG A 280 -16.84 -6.25 13.31
C ARG A 280 -17.00 -4.74 13.13
N VAL A 281 -16.12 -4.12 12.35
CA VAL A 281 -16.08 -2.67 12.16
C VAL A 281 -17.29 -2.17 11.38
N ARG A 282 -17.67 -2.86 10.29
CA ARG A 282 -18.85 -2.47 9.48
C ARG A 282 -20.19 -2.62 10.21
N ALA A 283 -20.21 -3.36 11.31
CA ALA A 283 -21.39 -3.56 12.15
C ALA A 283 -21.53 -2.49 13.25
N ILE A 284 -20.55 -1.58 13.41
CA ILE A 284 -20.59 -0.53 14.44
C ILE A 284 -21.55 0.57 14.00
N PRO A 285 -22.60 0.90 14.80
CA PRO A 285 -23.48 2.02 14.50
C PRO A 285 -22.69 3.35 14.44
N GLY A 286 -22.99 4.22 13.47
CA GLY A 286 -22.30 5.49 13.28
C GLY A 286 -20.89 5.40 12.69
N VAL A 287 -20.52 4.22 12.16
CA VAL A 287 -19.23 4.00 11.47
C VAL A 287 -19.47 3.54 10.04
N THR A 288 -18.80 4.18 9.09
CA THR A 288 -18.67 3.72 7.71
C THR A 288 -17.41 2.88 7.56
N ALA A 289 -17.52 1.71 6.93
CA ALA A 289 -16.37 0.88 6.52
C ALA A 289 -16.24 0.93 4.99
N LEU A 290 -15.50 1.91 4.49
CA LEU A 290 -15.24 2.10 3.06
C LEU A 290 -14.19 1.10 2.59
N ARG A 291 -14.44 0.45 1.44
CA ARG A 291 -13.49 -0.44 0.74
C ARG A 291 -13.09 0.19 -0.58
N GLN A 292 -11.83 0.09 -0.93
CA GLN A 292 -11.37 0.47 -2.27
C GLN A 292 -10.19 -0.40 -2.70
N PRO A 293 -9.97 -0.61 -4.02
CA PRO A 293 -8.79 -1.29 -4.52
C PRO A 293 -7.51 -0.63 -4.01
N SER A 294 -6.56 -1.44 -3.57
CA SER A 294 -5.23 -1.00 -3.13
C SER A 294 -4.24 -1.01 -4.30
N TYR A 295 -3.06 -0.43 -4.10
CA TYR A 295 -1.89 -0.72 -4.94
C TYR A 295 -1.29 -2.09 -4.67
N PHE A 296 -1.44 -2.59 -3.45
CA PHE A 296 -0.84 -3.87 -3.07
C PHE A 296 -1.58 -5.02 -3.73
N PHE A 297 -0.80 -5.94 -4.29
CA PHE A 297 -1.31 -7.21 -4.78
C PHE A 297 -0.65 -8.36 -4.01
N SER A 298 -1.44 -9.39 -3.74
CA SER A 298 -0.95 -10.67 -3.21
C SER A 298 -0.65 -11.58 -4.37
N HIS A 299 0.52 -12.20 -4.36
CA HIS A 299 1.00 -13.03 -5.45
C HIS A 299 1.76 -14.23 -4.93
N MET A 300 1.96 -15.18 -5.82
CA MET A 300 2.76 -16.37 -5.62
C MET A 300 3.79 -16.42 -6.74
N ASP A 301 5.07 -16.21 -6.40
CA ASP A 301 6.16 -16.27 -7.35
C ASP A 301 6.59 -17.71 -7.61
N PHE A 302 6.95 -17.95 -8.85
CA PHE A 302 7.60 -19.17 -9.30
C PHE A 302 9.06 -18.88 -9.65
N GLN A 303 10.00 -19.64 -9.12
CA GLN A 303 11.41 -19.52 -9.50
C GLN A 303 11.64 -20.05 -10.91
N ASN A 304 11.53 -19.19 -11.94
CA ASN A 304 11.49 -19.57 -13.35
C ASN A 304 12.71 -20.33 -13.86
N GLN A 305 13.80 -20.35 -13.10
CA GLN A 305 15.02 -21.10 -13.44
C GLN A 305 15.07 -22.49 -12.81
N HIS A 306 14.17 -22.83 -11.87
CA HIS A 306 14.18 -24.10 -11.17
C HIS A 306 13.43 -25.22 -11.93
N PRO A 307 13.85 -26.47 -11.79
CA PRO A 307 13.20 -27.60 -12.46
C PRO A 307 11.70 -27.68 -12.14
N GLY A 308 10.90 -28.00 -13.12
CA GLY A 308 9.44 -28.06 -13.02
C GLY A 308 8.81 -26.69 -13.27
N VAL A 309 9.01 -25.71 -12.41
CA VAL A 309 8.45 -24.36 -12.57
C VAL A 309 9.14 -23.53 -13.67
N SER A 310 10.24 -23.99 -14.26
CA SER A 310 10.82 -23.38 -15.46
C SER A 310 9.93 -23.54 -16.70
N ASP A 311 9.06 -24.59 -16.75
CA ASP A 311 8.12 -24.80 -17.83
C ASP A 311 6.84 -23.95 -17.61
N PRO A 312 6.50 -23.00 -18.48
CA PRO A 312 5.32 -22.14 -18.31
C PRO A 312 4.01 -22.95 -18.26
N ARG A 313 3.94 -24.12 -18.89
CA ARG A 313 2.75 -25.00 -18.82
C ARG A 313 2.53 -25.52 -17.39
N VAL A 314 3.60 -25.78 -16.65
CA VAL A 314 3.52 -26.17 -15.23
C VAL A 314 3.00 -25.00 -14.41
N ARG A 315 3.54 -23.80 -14.58
CA ARG A 315 3.09 -22.61 -13.87
C ARG A 315 1.62 -22.27 -14.15
N GLN A 316 1.22 -22.36 -15.43
CA GLN A 316 -0.19 -22.23 -15.82
C GLN A 316 -1.07 -23.28 -15.14
N ALA A 317 -0.63 -24.55 -15.09
CA ALA A 317 -1.38 -25.63 -14.43
C ALA A 317 -1.54 -25.36 -12.92
N LEU A 318 -0.48 -24.92 -12.25
CA LEU A 318 -0.52 -24.54 -10.83
C LEU A 318 -1.52 -23.41 -10.61
N ARG A 319 -1.52 -22.35 -11.45
CA ARG A 319 -2.47 -21.24 -11.39
C ARG A 319 -3.92 -21.70 -11.60
N PHE A 320 -4.21 -22.56 -12.57
CA PHE A 320 -5.56 -23.12 -12.77
C PHE A 320 -6.04 -23.95 -11.57
N ALA A 321 -5.15 -24.50 -10.78
CA ALA A 321 -5.47 -25.30 -9.61
C ALA A 321 -5.54 -24.48 -8.29
N ILE A 322 -5.60 -23.15 -8.36
CA ILE A 322 -5.81 -22.26 -7.21
C ILE A 322 -7.27 -21.78 -7.20
N ASP A 323 -8.05 -22.20 -6.22
CA ASP A 323 -9.41 -21.68 -5.99
C ASP A 323 -9.35 -20.35 -5.24
N ARG A 324 -9.05 -19.25 -5.97
CA ARG A 324 -8.92 -17.91 -5.40
C ARG A 324 -10.19 -17.42 -4.74
N ARG A 325 -11.37 -17.82 -5.25
CA ARG A 325 -12.66 -17.46 -4.63
C ARG A 325 -12.76 -18.07 -3.24
N GLN A 326 -12.44 -19.37 -3.09
CA GLN A 326 -12.42 -20.04 -1.80
C GLN A 326 -11.43 -19.38 -0.82
N LEU A 327 -10.23 -18.97 -1.30
CA LEU A 327 -9.24 -18.29 -0.48
C LEU A 327 -9.76 -16.94 0.03
N ILE A 328 -10.36 -16.13 -0.84
CA ILE A 328 -10.94 -14.84 -0.46
C ILE A 328 -12.08 -15.02 0.55
N GLU A 329 -12.97 -15.96 0.32
CA GLU A 329 -14.09 -16.20 1.23
C GLU A 329 -13.62 -16.69 2.62
N LYS A 330 -12.71 -17.68 2.65
CA LYS A 330 -12.32 -18.34 3.90
C LYS A 330 -11.25 -17.61 4.71
N VAL A 331 -10.36 -16.87 4.04
CA VAL A 331 -9.18 -16.25 4.69
C VAL A 331 -9.28 -14.74 4.69
N ARG A 332 -9.83 -14.17 3.61
CA ARG A 332 -9.85 -12.72 3.42
C ARG A 332 -11.20 -12.06 3.74
N HIS A 333 -12.15 -12.80 4.34
CA HIS A 333 -13.48 -12.28 4.70
C HIS A 333 -14.21 -11.59 3.53
N GLY A 334 -14.03 -12.12 2.31
CA GLY A 334 -14.61 -11.55 1.09
C GLY A 334 -13.86 -10.31 0.56
N LEU A 335 -12.65 -10.02 1.04
CA LEU A 335 -11.83 -8.87 0.67
C LEU A 335 -10.71 -9.26 -0.30
N GLY A 336 -10.79 -8.73 -1.50
CA GLY A 336 -9.82 -8.95 -2.56
C GLY A 336 -10.48 -9.01 -3.92
N ILE A 337 -9.82 -8.43 -4.92
CA ILE A 337 -10.30 -8.39 -6.31
C ILE A 337 -9.53 -9.42 -7.09
N ILE A 338 -10.23 -10.45 -7.60
CA ILE A 338 -9.62 -11.50 -8.41
C ILE A 338 -9.34 -10.95 -9.81
N GLN A 339 -8.08 -10.94 -10.19
CA GLN A 339 -7.60 -10.62 -11.54
C GLN A 339 -6.25 -11.29 -11.80
N ASP A 340 -5.78 -11.25 -13.03
CA ASP A 340 -4.53 -11.91 -13.47
C ASP A 340 -3.50 -10.91 -14.04
N THR A 341 -3.50 -9.69 -13.49
CA THR A 341 -2.49 -8.66 -13.71
C THR A 341 -2.13 -8.03 -12.37
N PRO A 342 -0.86 -7.64 -12.13
CA PRO A 342 -0.43 -6.97 -10.90
C PRO A 342 -0.88 -5.50 -10.83
N ILE A 343 -1.42 -4.95 -11.91
CA ILE A 343 -1.84 -3.54 -11.99
C ILE A 343 -3.22 -3.37 -11.38
N SER A 344 -3.35 -2.47 -10.39
CA SER A 344 -4.64 -2.18 -9.75
C SER A 344 -5.67 -1.64 -10.75
N PRO A 345 -6.97 -2.00 -10.63
CA PRO A 345 -8.02 -1.53 -11.55
C PRO A 345 -8.20 -0.01 -11.63
N LYS A 346 -7.73 0.74 -10.62
CA LYS A 346 -7.73 2.21 -10.62
C LYS A 346 -6.46 2.82 -11.23
N ASN A 347 -5.47 2.01 -11.58
CA ASN A 347 -4.25 2.52 -12.21
C ASN A 347 -4.51 2.81 -13.69
N PRO A 348 -4.03 3.94 -14.23
CA PRO A 348 -4.19 4.25 -15.66
C PRO A 348 -3.56 3.22 -16.62
N ALA A 349 -2.60 2.43 -16.17
CA ALA A 349 -1.94 1.37 -16.96
C ALA A 349 -2.71 0.03 -16.96
N PHE A 350 -3.82 -0.07 -16.21
CA PHE A 350 -4.59 -1.31 -16.12
C PHE A 350 -5.17 -1.72 -17.48
N ASP A 351 -4.93 -2.97 -17.88
CA ASP A 351 -5.58 -3.58 -19.05
C ASP A 351 -6.83 -4.37 -18.63
N PRO A 352 -8.04 -3.87 -18.91
CA PRO A 352 -9.29 -4.55 -18.59
C PRO A 352 -9.57 -5.77 -19.46
N HIS A 353 -8.78 -6.01 -20.51
CA HIS A 353 -8.97 -7.14 -21.43
C HIS A 353 -8.23 -8.41 -20.99
N ILE A 354 -7.36 -8.33 -19.96
CA ILE A 354 -6.75 -9.52 -19.37
C ILE A 354 -7.84 -10.37 -18.71
N PRO A 355 -8.09 -11.60 -19.21
CA PRO A 355 -9.18 -12.43 -18.67
C PRO A 355 -8.80 -13.01 -17.31
N THR A 356 -9.79 -13.17 -16.43
CA THR A 356 -9.60 -13.86 -15.16
C THR A 356 -9.58 -15.37 -15.35
N VAL A 357 -8.51 -16.03 -14.89
CA VAL A 357 -8.36 -17.47 -14.95
C VAL A 357 -9.30 -18.15 -13.94
N PRO A 358 -10.19 -19.06 -14.38
CA PRO A 358 -11.06 -19.81 -13.48
C PRO A 358 -10.29 -20.92 -12.75
N PHE A 359 -10.83 -21.40 -11.64
CA PHE A 359 -10.39 -22.65 -11.03
C PHE A 359 -10.80 -23.83 -11.91
N ASP A 360 -9.85 -24.59 -12.44
CA ASP A 360 -10.08 -25.69 -13.38
C ASP A 360 -9.01 -26.79 -13.24
N LEU A 361 -9.33 -27.82 -12.46
CA LEU A 361 -8.43 -28.96 -12.24
C LEU A 361 -8.28 -29.84 -13.51
N ALA A 362 -9.27 -29.87 -14.40
CA ALA A 362 -9.19 -30.63 -15.63
C ALA A 362 -8.18 -29.99 -16.58
N ARG A 363 -8.25 -28.67 -16.73
CA ARG A 363 -7.29 -27.89 -17.51
C ARG A 363 -5.87 -28.00 -16.93
N ALA A 364 -5.75 -27.91 -15.60
CA ALA A 364 -4.47 -28.07 -14.92
C ALA A 364 -3.83 -29.44 -15.19
N ASN A 365 -4.60 -30.53 -15.07
CA ASN A 365 -4.12 -31.88 -15.40
C ASN A 365 -3.67 -31.99 -16.87
N ALA A 366 -4.47 -31.47 -17.82
CA ALA A 366 -4.13 -31.51 -19.23
C ALA A 366 -2.81 -30.79 -19.55
N LEU A 367 -2.55 -29.64 -18.91
CA LEU A 367 -1.30 -28.91 -19.07
C LEU A 367 -0.08 -29.68 -18.51
N LEU A 368 -0.24 -30.35 -17.36
CA LEU A 368 0.82 -31.18 -16.79
C LEU A 368 1.10 -32.42 -17.69
N ASP A 369 0.05 -33.03 -18.26
CA ASP A 369 0.20 -34.13 -19.23
C ASP A 369 0.96 -33.65 -20.49
N GLN A 370 0.59 -32.49 -21.04
CA GLN A 370 1.28 -31.87 -22.19
C GLN A 370 2.73 -31.49 -21.85
N ALA A 371 3.03 -31.15 -20.61
CA ALA A 371 4.37 -30.88 -20.13
C ALA A 371 5.20 -32.17 -19.89
N GLY A 372 4.57 -33.35 -20.04
CA GLY A 372 5.22 -34.66 -19.91
C GLY A 372 5.35 -35.17 -18.49
N TRP A 373 4.55 -34.64 -17.55
CA TRP A 373 4.50 -35.08 -16.17
C TRP A 373 3.43 -36.17 -15.97
N SER A 374 3.83 -37.42 -15.78
CA SER A 374 2.92 -38.55 -15.60
C SER A 374 2.70 -38.88 -14.13
N ARG A 375 1.48 -39.34 -13.75
CA ARG A 375 1.18 -39.75 -12.37
C ARG A 375 1.96 -41.01 -12.01
N GLY A 376 2.65 -40.96 -10.87
CA GLY A 376 3.26 -42.11 -10.23
C GLY A 376 2.28 -42.93 -9.40
N PRO A 377 2.72 -44.10 -8.89
CA PRO A 377 1.88 -44.98 -8.07
C PRO A 377 1.49 -44.38 -6.71
N ASP A 378 2.25 -43.40 -6.24
CA ASP A 378 1.98 -42.61 -5.03
C ASP A 378 1.05 -41.39 -5.28
N GLY A 379 0.53 -41.27 -6.50
CA GLY A 379 -0.32 -40.16 -6.90
C GLY A 379 0.40 -38.86 -7.25
N ILE A 380 1.70 -38.77 -7.00
CA ILE A 380 2.52 -37.61 -7.37
C ILE A 380 3.00 -37.76 -8.82
N ARG A 381 3.01 -36.67 -9.57
CA ARG A 381 3.53 -36.66 -10.94
C ARG A 381 5.06 -36.73 -10.96
N ALA A 382 5.59 -37.41 -11.99
CA ALA A 382 7.02 -37.51 -12.20
C ALA A 382 7.38 -37.37 -13.68
N LYS A 383 8.59 -36.88 -13.96
CA LYS A 383 9.19 -36.76 -15.28
C LYS A 383 10.69 -37.00 -15.18
N GLY A 384 11.24 -37.92 -15.99
CA GLY A 384 12.68 -38.22 -15.97
C GLY A 384 13.20 -38.67 -14.61
N GLY A 385 12.40 -39.36 -13.80
CA GLY A 385 12.77 -39.80 -12.44
C GLY A 385 12.59 -38.76 -11.34
N HIS A 386 12.26 -37.52 -11.67
CA HIS A 386 12.03 -36.44 -10.71
C HIS A 386 10.54 -36.31 -10.40
N LYS A 387 10.19 -36.27 -9.11
CA LYS A 387 8.82 -36.00 -8.66
C LYS A 387 8.49 -34.51 -8.74
N LEU A 388 7.24 -34.18 -9.04
CA LEU A 388 6.73 -32.81 -9.08
C LEU A 388 6.36 -32.38 -7.64
N VAL A 389 7.38 -32.05 -6.86
CA VAL A 389 7.30 -31.58 -5.48
C VAL A 389 8.11 -30.30 -5.38
N PHE A 390 7.54 -29.24 -4.82
CA PHE A 390 8.16 -27.93 -4.74
C PHE A 390 8.45 -27.49 -3.31
N ASP A 391 9.57 -26.79 -3.11
CA ASP A 391 9.88 -26.09 -1.89
C ASP A 391 9.10 -24.77 -1.86
N PHE A 392 8.16 -24.68 -0.91
CA PHE A 392 7.25 -23.54 -0.76
C PHE A 392 7.68 -22.69 0.43
N ALA A 393 8.21 -21.50 0.18
CA ALA A 393 8.65 -20.57 1.21
C ALA A 393 7.53 -19.63 1.66
N THR A 394 7.49 -19.31 2.96
CA THR A 394 6.57 -18.33 3.55
C THR A 394 7.15 -17.72 4.82
N SER A 395 6.55 -16.62 5.31
CA SER A 395 6.95 -16.01 6.58
C SER A 395 6.36 -16.76 7.78
N SER A 396 7.13 -16.87 8.85
CA SER A 396 6.66 -17.39 10.14
C SER A 396 5.69 -16.41 10.78
N GLY A 397 4.72 -16.94 11.55
CA GLY A 397 3.78 -16.11 12.33
C GLY A 397 2.68 -15.43 11.51
N THR A 398 2.38 -15.95 10.32
CA THR A 398 1.29 -15.49 9.44
C THR A 398 0.25 -16.60 9.24
N PRO A 399 -0.70 -16.80 10.19
CA PRO A 399 -1.69 -17.88 10.10
C PRO A 399 -2.54 -17.87 8.83
N ASP A 400 -2.78 -16.69 8.26
CA ASP A 400 -3.49 -16.55 6.99
C ASP A 400 -2.73 -17.24 5.85
N ASN A 401 -1.41 -17.05 5.77
CA ASN A 401 -0.58 -17.71 4.77
C ASN A 401 -0.60 -19.23 4.94
N ASP A 402 -0.53 -19.72 6.18
CA ASP A 402 -0.59 -21.16 6.46
C ASP A 402 -1.91 -21.75 5.97
N THR A 403 -3.02 -21.06 6.24
CA THR A 403 -4.34 -21.49 5.77
C THR A 403 -4.44 -21.47 4.24
N ILE A 404 -3.91 -20.43 3.59
CA ILE A 404 -3.85 -20.33 2.12
C ILE A 404 -3.06 -21.49 1.55
N ILE A 405 -1.87 -21.78 2.10
CA ILE A 405 -0.99 -22.85 1.63
C ILE A 405 -1.66 -24.22 1.76
N GLU A 406 -2.35 -24.49 2.86
CA GLU A 406 -3.05 -25.76 3.05
C GLU A 406 -4.22 -25.94 2.07
N LEU A 407 -4.97 -24.89 1.77
CA LEU A 407 -6.03 -24.94 0.76
C LEU A 407 -5.46 -25.17 -0.65
N ILE A 408 -4.33 -24.54 -0.98
CA ILE A 408 -3.59 -24.75 -2.23
C ILE A 408 -3.05 -26.18 -2.29
N ARG A 409 -2.42 -26.67 -1.24
CA ARG A 409 -1.90 -28.04 -1.12
C ARG A 409 -2.98 -29.07 -1.44
N ALA A 410 -4.16 -28.92 -0.82
CA ALA A 410 -5.28 -29.82 -1.03
C ALA A 410 -5.74 -29.87 -2.49
N ASN A 411 -5.69 -28.75 -3.21
CA ASN A 411 -6.05 -28.72 -4.64
C ASN A 411 -4.93 -29.24 -5.53
N TRP A 412 -3.66 -28.90 -5.23
CA TRP A 412 -2.51 -29.35 -6.00
C TRP A 412 -2.28 -30.85 -5.90
N GLN A 413 -2.58 -31.46 -4.74
CA GLN A 413 -2.57 -32.93 -4.61
C GLN A 413 -3.54 -33.60 -5.60
N LYS A 414 -4.70 -32.98 -5.89
CA LYS A 414 -5.67 -33.52 -6.87
C LYS A 414 -5.10 -33.53 -8.29
N ILE A 415 -4.14 -32.68 -8.61
CA ILE A 415 -3.44 -32.66 -9.90
C ILE A 415 -2.07 -33.38 -9.85
N GLY A 416 -1.72 -34.01 -8.71
CA GLY A 416 -0.49 -34.80 -8.53
C GLY A 416 0.75 -33.97 -8.26
N VAL A 417 0.60 -32.80 -7.65
CA VAL A 417 1.69 -31.92 -7.23
C VAL A 417 1.81 -31.92 -5.72
N GLY A 418 3.04 -32.09 -5.21
CA GLY A 418 3.38 -31.99 -3.79
C GLY A 418 4.06 -30.68 -3.45
N ILE A 419 3.98 -30.26 -2.17
CA ILE A 419 4.73 -29.12 -1.64
C ILE A 419 5.37 -29.46 -0.29
N SER A 420 6.57 -28.93 -0.08
CA SER A 420 7.33 -28.93 1.19
C SER A 420 7.39 -27.49 1.69
N VAL A 421 6.76 -27.16 2.82
CA VAL A 421 6.66 -25.78 3.30
C VAL A 421 7.83 -25.44 4.22
N GLN A 422 8.46 -24.31 3.95
CA GLN A 422 9.55 -23.73 4.73
C GLN A 422 9.14 -22.38 5.31
N HIS A 423 9.16 -22.24 6.64
CA HIS A 423 8.84 -21.02 7.34
C HIS A 423 10.10 -20.24 7.71
N TYR A 424 10.15 -18.98 7.35
CA TYR A 424 11.27 -18.08 7.66
C TYR A 424 10.80 -16.88 8.50
N PRO A 425 11.60 -16.41 9.48
CA PRO A 425 11.34 -15.11 10.10
C PRO A 425 11.29 -14.01 9.02
N ALA A 426 10.34 -13.09 9.12
CA ALA A 426 10.15 -12.01 8.13
C ALA A 426 11.44 -11.19 7.90
N ALA A 427 12.21 -10.95 8.97
CA ALA A 427 13.49 -10.23 8.88
C ALA A 427 14.55 -10.98 8.03
N LEU A 428 14.49 -12.32 7.96
CA LEU A 428 15.37 -13.12 7.09
C LEU A 428 14.75 -13.26 5.69
N LEU A 429 13.43 -13.48 5.62
CA LEU A 429 12.71 -13.67 4.37
C LEU A 429 12.95 -12.48 3.43
N PHE A 430 12.77 -11.26 3.94
CA PHE A 430 12.89 -9.99 3.21
C PHE A 430 14.22 -9.26 3.43
N ALA A 431 15.25 -9.93 3.96
CA ALA A 431 16.56 -9.32 4.11
C ALA A 431 17.14 -8.92 2.73
N PRO A 432 18.01 -7.89 2.67
CA PRO A 432 18.71 -7.54 1.45
C PRO A 432 19.50 -8.74 0.87
N TYR A 433 19.69 -8.76 -0.45
CA TYR A 433 20.44 -9.81 -1.15
C TYR A 433 21.81 -10.06 -0.53
N ALA A 434 22.55 -8.99 -0.25
CA ALA A 434 23.90 -9.06 0.36
C ALA A 434 23.90 -9.67 1.79
N SER A 435 22.76 -9.62 2.48
CA SER A 435 22.56 -10.21 3.82
C SER A 435 21.97 -11.63 3.76
N GLY A 436 21.84 -12.21 2.58
CA GLY A 436 21.33 -13.57 2.39
C GLY A 436 19.81 -13.71 2.50
N GLY A 437 19.05 -12.64 2.18
CA GLY A 437 17.59 -12.67 2.14
C GLY A 437 17.06 -13.81 1.27
N ILE A 438 16.03 -14.49 1.74
CA ILE A 438 15.49 -15.70 1.10
C ILE A 438 14.81 -15.35 -0.22
N VAL A 439 13.92 -14.31 -0.24
CA VAL A 439 13.22 -13.86 -1.46
C VAL A 439 14.24 -13.53 -2.54
N LEU A 440 15.11 -12.57 -2.28
CA LEU A 440 16.11 -12.10 -3.24
C LEU A 440 17.17 -13.16 -3.58
N GLY A 441 17.44 -14.10 -2.65
CA GLY A 441 18.37 -15.21 -2.84
C GLY A 441 17.90 -16.26 -3.83
N GLY A 442 16.59 -16.39 -4.05
CA GLY A 442 15.99 -17.31 -5.03
C GLY A 442 16.18 -18.79 -4.70
N LYS A 443 16.43 -19.15 -3.43
CA LYS A 443 16.60 -20.55 -2.97
C LYS A 443 15.27 -21.16 -2.53
N TRP A 444 14.27 -21.04 -3.36
CA TRP A 444 12.90 -21.54 -3.19
C TRP A 444 12.33 -21.85 -4.59
N ASP A 445 11.36 -22.74 -4.68
CA ASP A 445 10.66 -23.01 -5.94
C ASP A 445 9.44 -22.11 -6.08
N ILE A 446 8.74 -21.91 -4.95
CA ILE A 446 7.51 -21.11 -4.86
C ILE A 446 7.54 -20.30 -3.57
N ILE A 447 7.05 -19.06 -3.63
CA ILE A 447 6.92 -18.20 -2.46
C ILE A 447 5.64 -17.36 -2.55
N ILE A 448 5.00 -17.08 -1.41
CA ILE A 448 3.82 -16.22 -1.33
C ILE A 448 4.07 -15.02 -0.43
N PHE A 449 3.75 -13.82 -0.92
CA PHE A 449 3.79 -12.56 -0.15
C PHE A 449 2.98 -11.46 -0.86
N GLN A 450 3.13 -10.22 -0.41
CA GLN A 450 2.47 -9.06 -1.00
C GLN A 450 3.53 -8.11 -1.56
N TRP A 451 3.20 -7.49 -2.69
CA TRP A 451 4.03 -6.49 -3.33
C TRP A 451 3.29 -5.18 -3.51
N GLY A 452 3.98 -4.07 -3.37
CA GLY A 452 3.44 -2.76 -3.69
C GLY A 452 3.53 -2.50 -5.18
N GLY A 453 2.40 -2.17 -5.81
CA GLY A 453 2.38 -1.73 -7.20
C GLY A 453 2.97 -0.32 -7.36
N ASP A 454 3.21 0.06 -8.60
CA ASP A 454 3.68 1.39 -8.98
C ASP A 454 2.53 2.31 -9.40
N VAL A 455 2.64 3.63 -9.11
CA VAL A 455 1.59 4.62 -9.38
C VAL A 455 1.30 4.80 -10.87
N ILE A 456 2.31 4.63 -11.71
CA ILE A 456 2.17 4.72 -13.16
C ILE A 456 2.15 3.38 -13.86
N GLY A 457 2.22 2.26 -13.12
CA GLY A 457 2.23 0.90 -13.65
C GLY A 457 3.59 0.41 -14.14
N ASP A 458 4.71 1.01 -13.71
CA ASP A 458 6.04 0.54 -14.09
C ASP A 458 6.38 -0.79 -13.41
N LEU A 459 6.48 -1.84 -14.21
CA LEU A 459 6.77 -3.21 -13.76
C LEU A 459 8.23 -3.62 -13.98
N LYS A 460 9.09 -2.71 -14.43
CA LYS A 460 10.46 -3.03 -14.79
C LYS A 460 11.27 -3.62 -13.65
N ASN A 461 11.16 -3.04 -12.45
CA ASN A 461 11.93 -3.50 -11.30
C ASN A 461 11.59 -4.95 -10.89
N LEU A 462 10.36 -5.40 -11.20
CA LEU A 462 9.85 -6.72 -10.85
C LEU A 462 10.06 -7.77 -11.94
N PHE A 463 10.08 -7.39 -13.24
CA PHE A 463 10.01 -8.36 -14.31
C PHE A 463 11.04 -8.19 -15.45
N ALA A 464 11.84 -7.12 -15.47
CA ALA A 464 12.87 -6.98 -16.50
C ALA A 464 14.03 -7.98 -16.29
N CYS A 465 14.60 -8.48 -17.37
CA CYS A 465 15.78 -9.37 -17.35
C CYS A 465 16.98 -8.73 -16.61
N THR A 466 17.10 -7.41 -16.67
CA THR A 466 18.16 -6.63 -16.00
C THR A 466 17.93 -6.40 -14.52
N SER A 467 16.72 -6.72 -14.02
CA SER A 467 16.28 -6.48 -12.64
C SER A 467 16.42 -7.69 -11.72
N PHE A 468 17.21 -8.70 -12.11
CA PHE A 468 17.54 -9.80 -11.21
C PHE A 468 18.30 -9.27 -9.98
N PRO A 469 18.00 -9.76 -8.77
CA PRO A 469 18.80 -9.44 -7.59
C PRO A 469 20.31 -9.69 -7.81
N PRO A 470 21.21 -8.79 -7.39
CA PRO A 470 20.98 -7.62 -6.55
C PRO A 470 20.57 -6.34 -7.27
N ASN A 471 20.41 -6.33 -8.61
CA ASN A 471 20.21 -5.13 -9.43
C ASN A 471 18.75 -4.64 -9.41
N GLY A 472 17.81 -5.45 -8.93
CA GLY A 472 16.38 -5.16 -8.82
C GLY A 472 15.68 -6.24 -8.01
N GLN A 473 14.37 -6.34 -8.20
CA GLN A 473 13.47 -7.19 -7.42
C GLN A 473 12.71 -8.20 -8.28
N ASN A 474 13.32 -8.60 -9.41
CA ASN A 474 12.80 -9.71 -10.24
C ASN A 474 13.14 -11.04 -9.54
N ASP A 475 12.43 -11.33 -8.45
CA ASP A 475 12.61 -12.51 -7.63
C ASP A 475 12.29 -13.80 -8.37
N PRO A 476 11.26 -13.83 -9.26
CA PRO A 476 10.96 -14.96 -10.11
C PRO A 476 12.08 -15.34 -11.08
N ARG A 477 13.07 -14.49 -11.29
CA ARG A 477 14.10 -14.66 -12.33
C ARG A 477 13.49 -14.80 -13.72
N TYR A 478 12.37 -14.13 -13.96
CA TYR A 478 11.70 -14.10 -15.24
C TYR A 478 12.48 -13.25 -16.25
N CYS A 479 12.58 -13.71 -17.48
CA CYS A 479 13.23 -12.95 -18.54
C CYS A 479 12.55 -13.23 -19.88
N ASN A 480 11.97 -12.17 -20.45
CA ASN A 480 11.38 -12.18 -21.78
C ASN A 480 11.82 -10.92 -22.56
N PRO A 481 12.61 -11.05 -23.63
CA PRO A 481 13.10 -9.89 -24.38
C PRO A 481 12.00 -8.98 -24.95
N GLN A 482 10.81 -9.51 -25.27
CA GLN A 482 9.70 -8.68 -25.74
C GLN A 482 9.14 -7.80 -24.63
N VAL A 483 9.08 -8.34 -23.42
CA VAL A 483 8.71 -7.59 -22.20
C VAL A 483 9.74 -6.49 -21.90
N ASP A 484 11.04 -6.80 -21.99
CA ASP A 484 12.10 -5.81 -21.79
C ASP A 484 12.00 -4.65 -22.79
N VAL A 485 11.76 -4.96 -24.07
CA VAL A 485 11.58 -3.93 -25.10
C VAL A 485 10.35 -3.06 -24.80
N ALA A 486 9.21 -3.68 -24.44
CA ALA A 486 8.00 -2.95 -24.09
C ALA A 486 8.22 -2.05 -22.86
N MET A 487 8.85 -2.56 -21.80
CA MET A 487 9.18 -1.77 -20.62
C MET A 487 10.15 -0.62 -20.92
N ALA A 488 11.11 -0.81 -21.82
CA ALA A 488 12.02 0.25 -22.22
C ALA A 488 11.28 1.37 -22.97
N HIS A 489 10.33 1.03 -23.84
CA HIS A 489 9.47 2.02 -24.48
C HIS A 489 8.56 2.73 -23.50
N PHE A 490 7.92 2.00 -22.57
CA PHE A 490 7.12 2.57 -21.50
C PHE A 490 7.87 3.66 -20.75
N GLN A 491 9.09 3.37 -20.27
CA GLN A 491 9.91 4.31 -19.49
C GLN A 491 10.35 5.56 -20.27
N ALA A 492 10.37 5.50 -21.61
CA ALA A 492 10.74 6.63 -22.44
C ALA A 492 9.57 7.56 -22.78
N LEU A 493 8.33 7.16 -22.47
CA LEU A 493 7.13 7.88 -22.89
C LEU A 493 6.44 8.56 -21.69
N TYR A 494 6.11 9.83 -21.82
CA TYR A 494 5.49 10.62 -20.75
C TYR A 494 3.96 10.57 -20.75
N SER A 495 3.34 10.33 -21.88
CA SER A 495 1.88 10.27 -22.01
C SER A 495 1.35 8.87 -21.66
N VAL A 496 0.37 8.79 -20.74
CA VAL A 496 -0.35 7.55 -20.42
C VAL A 496 -0.88 6.87 -21.69
N LYS A 497 -1.53 7.63 -22.59
CA LYS A 497 -2.05 7.11 -23.85
C LYS A 497 -0.95 6.52 -24.76
N ALA A 498 0.23 7.11 -24.74
CA ALA A 498 1.35 6.61 -25.55
C ALA A 498 2.00 5.37 -24.93
N ARG A 499 1.94 5.21 -23.61
CA ARG A 499 2.44 4.04 -22.88
C ARG A 499 1.52 2.83 -22.99
N GLN A 500 0.19 3.03 -23.05
CA GLN A 500 -0.81 1.98 -22.96
C GLN A 500 -0.53 0.75 -23.86
N PRO A 501 -0.14 0.88 -25.13
CA PRO A 501 0.15 -0.31 -25.94
C PRO A 501 1.31 -1.16 -25.42
N TYR A 502 2.26 -0.54 -24.71
CA TYR A 502 3.39 -1.26 -24.11
C TYR A 502 3.02 -1.88 -22.78
N ASP A 503 2.17 -1.22 -21.99
CA ASP A 503 1.57 -1.80 -20.78
C ASP A 503 0.78 -3.05 -21.12
N ASP A 504 -0.05 -2.99 -22.17
CA ASP A 504 -0.86 -4.12 -22.63
C ASP A 504 0.03 -5.32 -23.05
N ILE A 505 1.13 -5.06 -23.78
CA ILE A 505 2.11 -6.09 -24.15
C ILE A 505 2.72 -6.74 -22.91
N VAL A 506 3.15 -5.94 -21.93
CA VAL A 506 3.74 -6.46 -20.70
C VAL A 506 2.74 -7.31 -19.93
N GLN A 507 1.53 -6.80 -19.69
CA GLN A 507 0.49 -7.52 -18.95
C GLN A 507 0.07 -8.81 -19.66
N GLN A 508 -0.05 -8.80 -21.01
CA GLN A 508 -0.38 -9.99 -21.77
C GLN A 508 0.70 -11.07 -21.69
N HIS A 509 1.99 -10.70 -21.68
CA HIS A 509 3.07 -11.66 -21.48
C HIS A 509 3.10 -12.21 -20.06
N LEU A 510 2.94 -11.36 -19.03
CA LEU A 510 2.85 -11.83 -17.66
C LEU A 510 1.67 -12.80 -17.45
N TYR A 511 0.54 -12.52 -18.09
CA TYR A 511 -0.62 -13.41 -18.09
C TYR A 511 -0.33 -14.78 -18.71
N THR A 512 0.39 -14.82 -19.84
CA THR A 512 0.67 -16.08 -20.58
C THR A 512 1.85 -16.86 -20.03
N ASP A 513 2.92 -16.18 -19.63
CA ASP A 513 4.16 -16.79 -19.15
C ASP A 513 4.09 -17.19 -17.67
N VAL A 514 3.21 -16.53 -16.92
CA VAL A 514 2.94 -16.77 -15.49
C VAL A 514 4.24 -16.79 -14.66
N PRO A 515 5.05 -15.73 -14.68
CA PRO A 515 6.23 -15.70 -13.79
C PRO A 515 5.81 -15.74 -12.31
N ASP A 516 4.66 -15.18 -12.03
CA ASP A 516 3.94 -15.22 -10.76
C ASP A 516 2.44 -15.52 -11.01
N ALA A 517 1.75 -16.04 -10.03
CA ALA A 517 0.29 -16.12 -10.02
C ALA A 517 -0.27 -15.01 -9.14
N ILE A 518 -0.95 -14.05 -9.76
CA ILE A 518 -1.67 -13.02 -8.99
C ILE A 518 -2.82 -13.67 -8.24
N MET A 519 -2.81 -13.58 -6.93
CA MET A 519 -3.84 -14.15 -6.06
C MET A 519 -5.06 -13.25 -6.03
N TRP A 520 -4.85 -11.96 -5.76
CA TRP A 520 -5.84 -10.86 -5.78
C TRP A 520 -5.14 -9.51 -5.66
N ILE A 521 -5.82 -8.46 -6.07
CA ILE A 521 -5.50 -7.10 -5.64
C ILE A 521 -6.11 -6.92 -4.25
N ASN A 522 -5.35 -6.40 -3.31
CA ASN A 522 -5.84 -6.11 -1.98
C ASN A 522 -6.89 -4.99 -2.00
N GLU A 523 -7.67 -4.90 -0.95
CA GLU A 523 -8.56 -3.77 -0.72
C GLU A 523 -8.14 -3.05 0.56
N ASP A 524 -8.01 -1.73 0.47
CA ASP A 524 -7.81 -0.87 1.61
C ASP A 524 -9.14 -0.58 2.28
N ILE A 525 -9.17 -0.69 3.61
CA ILE A 525 -10.36 -0.48 4.41
C ILE A 525 -10.16 0.73 5.30
N TYR A 526 -11.11 1.67 5.19
CA TYR A 526 -11.18 2.88 6.01
C TYR A 526 -12.42 2.81 6.88
N ALA A 527 -12.24 2.74 8.20
CA ALA A 527 -13.33 2.78 9.16
C ALA A 527 -13.42 4.18 9.76
N TYR A 528 -14.50 4.88 9.52
CA TYR A 528 -14.63 6.27 9.99
C TYR A 528 -16.03 6.62 10.46
N ASN A 529 -16.09 7.60 11.38
CA ASN A 529 -17.31 8.21 11.89
C ASN A 529 -18.16 8.75 10.73
N THR A 530 -19.44 8.44 10.70
CA THR A 530 -20.37 8.87 9.64
C THR A 530 -20.52 10.39 9.53
N ASP A 531 -20.14 11.14 10.56
CA ASP A 531 -20.12 12.61 10.54
C ASP A 531 -18.90 13.17 9.78
N LEU A 532 -17.90 12.34 9.47
CA LEU A 532 -16.76 12.75 8.66
C LEU A 532 -17.18 13.02 7.23
N THR A 533 -17.09 14.27 6.80
CA THR A 533 -17.50 14.75 5.48
C THR A 533 -16.30 15.14 4.64
N GLY A 534 -16.42 15.02 3.30
CA GLY A 534 -15.34 15.40 2.38
C GLY A 534 -14.14 14.46 2.36
N PHE A 535 -14.20 13.32 3.04
CA PHE A 535 -13.13 12.33 3.05
C PHE A 535 -13.25 11.41 1.82
N HIS A 536 -12.36 11.60 0.86
CA HIS A 536 -12.27 10.83 -0.39
C HIS A 536 -10.85 10.31 -0.56
N PRO A 537 -10.48 9.20 0.13
CA PRO A 537 -9.12 8.70 0.07
C PRO A 537 -8.76 8.23 -1.34
N ASN A 538 -7.56 8.57 -1.80
CA ASN A 538 -6.98 7.99 -2.99
C ASN A 538 -6.11 6.78 -2.64
N GLN A 539 -5.65 6.03 -3.65
CA GLN A 539 -4.79 4.86 -3.41
C GLN A 539 -3.36 5.24 -3.05
N VAL A 540 -2.90 6.43 -3.44
CA VAL A 540 -1.50 6.87 -3.29
C VAL A 540 -1.22 7.37 -1.89
N THR A 541 -2.04 8.32 -1.45
CA THR A 541 -2.00 8.94 -0.13
C THR A 541 -3.43 9.30 0.29
N PRO A 542 -4.03 8.54 1.20
CA PRO A 542 -5.44 8.73 1.56
C PRO A 542 -5.76 10.10 2.16
N PHE A 543 -4.75 10.87 2.56
CA PHE A 543 -4.91 12.17 3.22
C PHE A 543 -4.51 13.38 2.36
N ASP A 544 -4.34 13.22 1.04
CA ASP A 544 -3.86 14.32 0.17
C ASP A 544 -4.83 15.48 0.02
N ASP A 545 -6.15 15.26 0.10
CA ASP A 545 -7.17 16.32 0.00
C ASP A 545 -7.96 16.51 1.30
N PHE A 546 -7.29 17.03 2.33
CA PHE A 546 -7.88 17.29 3.65
C PHE A 546 -8.37 18.73 3.85
N MET A 547 -8.28 19.60 2.85
CA MET A 547 -8.75 20.99 2.98
C MET A 547 -10.24 21.10 3.26
N ASN A 548 -11.02 20.19 2.65
CA ASN A 548 -12.48 20.18 2.73
C ASN A 548 -13.03 19.13 3.70
N VAL A 549 -12.16 18.34 4.32
CA VAL A 549 -12.56 17.36 5.33
C VAL A 549 -12.97 18.06 6.61
N ASP A 550 -14.12 17.65 7.16
CA ASP A 550 -14.64 18.12 8.44
C ASP A 550 -15.42 17.01 9.14
N ILE A 551 -15.61 17.16 10.43
CA ILE A 551 -16.33 16.21 11.26
C ILE A 551 -17.25 16.93 12.26
#